data_aa10f9b6e169a1e3cb8a7e1d319c5bce
#
_entry.id   aa10f9b6e169a1e3cb8a7e1d319c5bce
#
_cell.length_a   1.000
_cell.length_b   1.000
_cell.length_c   1.000
_cell.angle_alpha   90.00
_cell.angle_beta   90.00
_cell.angle_gamma   90.00
#
_symmetry.space_group_name_H-M   'P 1'
#
loop_
_entity.id
_entity.type
_entity.pdbx_description
1 polymer ?
#
loop_
_entity_poly.entity_id
_entity_poly.type
_entity_poly.pdbx_seq_one_letter_code
_entity_poly.pdbx_strand_id
1 'polypeptide(L)'
;MKTTFIKSILATFIIILSVSVKSKAQTYYPVYLCDGGTATLHTPEESGLSNGDKVYWYLEGVQVGVKTFTGTANETDYVTPNNLSNGVHNYTSKIESAAGCWGDLSDPFQVYQLPSKTLALTANNASYCGDNTLLSSIITATTTPGQALPDGIEYQYVWSATKNGTAVSPLSGIGSDDASKTAVNKFTLNTTGAGSYVFNATVKYITTAANTGVLKSGDNKGCEVSATATQTVTVTPKPVKPTIVIQ
;
A
#
# COMPACT_ATOMS: atom_id res chain seq x y z
N MET A 1 30.16 -37.10 39.84
CA MET A 1 29.80 -35.73 39.45
C MET A 1 29.95 -35.43 37.94
N LYS A 2 30.67 -36.18 37.12
CA LYS A 2 30.84 -35.90 35.67
C LYS A 2 29.64 -36.23 34.76
N THR A 3 28.84 -37.20 35.14
CA THR A 3 27.68 -37.66 34.33
C THR A 3 26.45 -36.76 34.41
N THR A 4 26.29 -36.02 35.51
CA THR A 4 25.14 -35.11 35.69
C THR A 4 25.30 -33.80 34.86
N PHE A 5 26.54 -33.35 34.67
CA PHE A 5 26.85 -32.15 33.88
C PHE A 5 26.57 -32.37 32.38
N ILE A 6 26.89 -33.54 31.84
CA ILE A 6 26.65 -33.84 30.41
C ILE A 6 25.15 -33.95 30.12
N LYS A 7 24.35 -34.49 31.03
CA LYS A 7 22.88 -34.58 30.87
C LYS A 7 22.21 -33.19 30.88
N SER A 8 22.70 -32.27 31.71
CA SER A 8 22.19 -30.89 31.75
C SER A 8 22.52 -30.11 30.47
N ILE A 9 23.74 -30.25 29.94
CA ILE A 9 24.14 -29.57 28.69
C ILE A 9 23.32 -30.12 27.51
N LEU A 10 23.08 -31.46 27.45
CA LEU A 10 22.30 -32.03 26.37
C LEU A 10 20.82 -31.62 26.42
N ALA A 11 20.23 -31.50 27.60
CA ALA A 11 18.86 -31.02 27.78
C ALA A 11 18.71 -29.54 27.36
N THR A 12 19.70 -28.70 27.70
CA THR A 12 19.70 -27.27 27.31
C THR A 12 19.85 -27.10 25.80
N PHE A 13 20.65 -27.93 25.14
CA PHE A 13 20.82 -27.90 23.69
C PHE A 13 19.57 -28.36 22.94
N ILE A 14 18.82 -29.32 23.46
CA ILE A 14 17.56 -29.80 22.88
C ILE A 14 16.47 -28.71 23.03
N ILE A 15 16.43 -27.96 24.13
CA ILE A 15 15.47 -26.87 24.33
C ILE A 15 15.77 -25.69 23.37
N ILE A 16 17.03 -25.39 23.09
CA ILE A 16 17.42 -24.33 22.16
C ILE A 16 17.07 -24.71 20.69
N LEU A 17 17.15 -25.99 20.33
CA LEU A 17 16.77 -26.47 19.00
C LEU A 17 15.24 -26.57 18.79
N SER A 18 14.45 -26.57 19.87
CA SER A 18 12.98 -26.64 19.77
C SER A 18 12.31 -25.27 19.63
N VAL A 19 13.05 -24.16 19.76
CA VAL A 19 12.59 -22.83 19.35
C VAL A 19 12.86 -22.68 17.84
N SER A 20 12.24 -23.53 17.03
CA SER A 20 12.09 -23.25 15.61
C SER A 20 11.22 -22.03 15.47
N VAL A 21 11.86 -20.86 15.31
CA VAL A 21 11.19 -19.67 14.84
C VAL A 21 10.53 -20.06 13.52
N LYS A 22 9.22 -20.22 13.53
CA LYS A 22 8.45 -20.39 12.29
C LYS A 22 8.59 -19.05 11.56
N SER A 23 9.68 -18.90 10.81
CA SER A 23 9.77 -17.86 9.80
C SER A 23 8.64 -18.12 8.82
N LYS A 24 7.58 -17.35 8.90
CA LYS A 24 6.59 -17.34 7.81
C LYS A 24 7.34 -16.81 6.59
N ALA A 25 7.50 -17.65 5.58
CA ALA A 25 7.96 -17.17 4.29
C ALA A 25 7.02 -16.05 3.85
N GLN A 26 7.57 -14.89 3.55
CA GLN A 26 6.79 -13.78 3.00
C GLN A 26 6.21 -14.23 1.65
N THR A 27 4.90 -14.07 1.49
CA THR A 27 4.22 -14.41 0.24
C THR A 27 4.04 -13.12 -0.57
N TYR A 28 4.78 -13.02 -1.67
CA TYR A 28 4.65 -11.95 -2.65
C TYR A 28 3.83 -12.44 -3.83
N TYR A 29 3.03 -11.54 -4.41
CA TYR A 29 2.22 -11.83 -5.59
C TYR A 29 2.81 -11.15 -6.82
N PRO A 30 2.73 -11.79 -8.00
CA PRO A 30 3.25 -11.20 -9.24
C PRO A 30 2.59 -9.87 -9.59
N VAL A 31 1.29 -9.72 -9.29
CA VAL A 31 0.50 -8.54 -9.62
C VAL A 31 -0.39 -8.15 -8.44
N TYR A 32 -0.39 -6.85 -8.14
CA TYR A 32 -1.30 -6.21 -7.21
C TYR A 32 -2.17 -5.20 -7.96
N LEU A 33 -3.47 -5.32 -7.80
CA LEU A 33 -4.46 -4.40 -8.37
C LEU A 33 -4.99 -3.45 -7.31
N CYS A 34 -5.27 -2.22 -7.71
CA CYS A 34 -6.00 -1.24 -6.90
C CYS A 34 -7.40 -1.05 -7.45
N ASP A 35 -8.18 -0.18 -6.83
CA ASP A 35 -9.52 0.19 -7.28
C ASP A 35 -9.56 0.49 -8.77
N GLY A 36 -10.41 -0.23 -9.49
CA GLY A 36 -10.56 -0.10 -10.94
C GLY A 36 -9.35 -0.58 -11.74
N GLY A 37 -8.31 -1.11 -11.09
CA GLY A 37 -7.13 -1.66 -11.76
C GLY A 37 -7.46 -2.97 -12.48
N THR A 38 -6.83 -3.17 -13.64
CA THR A 38 -6.90 -4.41 -14.39
C THR A 38 -5.48 -4.90 -14.72
N ALA A 39 -5.35 -6.20 -14.96
CA ALA A 39 -4.14 -6.80 -15.51
C ALA A 39 -4.49 -7.53 -16.81
N THR A 40 -3.61 -7.41 -17.78
CA THR A 40 -3.66 -8.26 -18.97
C THR A 40 -2.82 -9.50 -18.68
N LEU A 41 -3.46 -10.66 -18.74
CA LEU A 41 -2.83 -11.97 -18.58
C LEU A 41 -2.54 -12.51 -19.96
N HIS A 42 -1.30 -12.91 -20.19
CA HIS A 42 -0.81 -13.41 -21.45
C HIS A 42 -0.42 -14.89 -21.31
N THR A 43 -0.70 -15.70 -22.30
CA THR A 43 -0.15 -17.07 -22.38
C THR A 43 1.14 -17.07 -23.21
N PRO A 44 2.29 -17.43 -22.62
CA PRO A 44 3.56 -17.46 -23.36
C PRO A 44 3.57 -18.52 -24.45
N GLU A 45 2.67 -19.49 -24.41
CA GLU A 45 2.49 -20.52 -25.43
C GLU A 45 1.85 -20.02 -26.73
N GLU A 46 1.42 -18.74 -26.77
CA GLU A 46 0.77 -18.17 -27.97
C GLU A 46 1.62 -18.32 -29.24
N SER A 47 2.96 -18.28 -29.11
CA SER A 47 3.87 -18.51 -30.24
C SER A 47 3.79 -19.92 -30.86
N GLY A 48 3.20 -20.88 -30.14
CA GLY A 48 2.97 -22.26 -30.59
C GLY A 48 1.54 -22.53 -31.07
N LEU A 49 0.65 -21.53 -30.99
CA LEU A 49 -0.74 -21.70 -31.42
C LEU A 49 -0.87 -21.69 -32.93
N SER A 50 -1.83 -22.43 -33.42
CA SER A 50 -2.27 -22.46 -34.82
C SER A 50 -3.62 -21.76 -34.97
N ASN A 51 -3.89 -21.24 -36.16
CA ASN A 51 -5.20 -20.63 -36.42
C ASN A 51 -6.35 -21.59 -36.10
N GLY A 52 -7.30 -21.11 -35.31
CA GLY A 52 -8.44 -21.87 -34.82
C GLY A 52 -8.27 -22.50 -33.44
N ASP A 53 -7.05 -22.49 -32.91
CA ASP A 53 -6.83 -22.91 -31.51
C ASP A 53 -7.53 -21.93 -30.56
N LYS A 54 -7.98 -22.43 -29.41
CA LYS A 54 -8.71 -21.64 -28.42
C LYS A 54 -8.00 -21.65 -27.09
N VAL A 55 -7.90 -20.51 -26.43
CA VAL A 55 -7.44 -20.34 -25.04
C VAL A 55 -8.63 -20.09 -24.14
N TYR A 56 -8.82 -20.96 -23.20
CA TYR A 56 -9.84 -20.87 -22.16
C TYR A 56 -9.21 -20.32 -20.87
N TRP A 57 -9.78 -19.26 -20.34
CA TRP A 57 -9.36 -18.62 -19.11
C TRP A 57 -10.30 -18.98 -17.97
N TYR A 58 -9.74 -19.28 -16.81
CA TYR A 58 -10.46 -19.65 -15.60
C TYR A 58 -10.03 -18.74 -14.44
N LEU A 59 -11.00 -18.36 -13.61
CA LEU A 59 -10.81 -17.71 -12.32
C LEU A 59 -11.35 -18.65 -11.24
N GLU A 60 -10.52 -19.05 -10.28
CA GLU A 60 -10.87 -20.00 -9.22
C GLU A 60 -11.53 -21.28 -9.78
N GLY A 61 -11.05 -21.76 -10.92
CA GLY A 61 -11.60 -22.94 -11.61
C GLY A 61 -12.88 -22.71 -12.39
N VAL A 62 -13.47 -21.51 -12.37
CA VAL A 62 -14.65 -21.14 -13.17
C VAL A 62 -14.21 -20.50 -14.47
N GLN A 63 -14.73 -20.97 -15.62
CA GLN A 63 -14.41 -20.38 -16.92
C GLN A 63 -14.92 -18.94 -17.00
N VAL A 64 -14.01 -17.98 -17.29
CA VAL A 64 -14.32 -16.55 -17.39
C VAL A 64 -14.08 -15.99 -18.77
N GLY A 65 -13.45 -16.73 -19.68
CA GLY A 65 -13.22 -16.29 -21.04
C GLY A 65 -12.78 -17.41 -21.97
N VAL A 66 -13.03 -17.19 -23.28
CA VAL A 66 -12.50 -18.00 -24.38
C VAL A 66 -12.04 -17.04 -25.45
N LYS A 67 -10.86 -17.28 -25.98
CA LYS A 67 -10.26 -16.52 -27.08
C LYS A 67 -9.82 -17.47 -28.16
N THR A 68 -10.13 -17.16 -29.42
CA THR A 68 -9.68 -17.96 -30.58
C THR A 68 -8.48 -17.28 -31.22
N PHE A 69 -7.42 -18.02 -31.46
CA PHE A 69 -6.24 -17.53 -32.12
C PHE A 69 -6.47 -17.49 -33.62
N THR A 70 -6.22 -16.33 -34.27
CA THR A 70 -6.35 -16.12 -35.71
C THR A 70 -5.04 -15.72 -36.39
N GLY A 71 -3.94 -15.72 -35.61
CA GLY A 71 -2.60 -15.39 -36.11
C GLY A 71 -2.11 -14.01 -35.68
N THR A 72 -2.87 -13.30 -34.84
CA THR A 72 -2.47 -11.98 -34.33
C THR A 72 -1.91 -12.10 -32.91
N ALA A 73 -0.76 -11.48 -32.66
CA ALA A 73 -0.16 -11.50 -31.33
C ALA A 73 -1.07 -10.84 -30.29
N ASN A 74 -1.09 -11.42 -29.07
CA ASN A 74 -1.85 -10.98 -27.90
C ASN A 74 -3.38 -11.05 -28.04
N GLU A 75 -3.93 -11.66 -29.10
CA GLU A 75 -5.38 -11.77 -29.27
C GLU A 75 -6.02 -12.77 -28.31
N THR A 76 -5.23 -13.67 -27.73
CA THR A 76 -5.67 -14.64 -26.73
C THR A 76 -5.55 -14.13 -25.29
N ASP A 77 -5.08 -12.91 -25.12
CA ASP A 77 -4.95 -12.26 -23.80
C ASP A 77 -6.29 -12.11 -23.10
N TYR A 78 -6.24 -12.23 -21.79
CA TYR A 78 -7.37 -12.00 -20.91
C TYR A 78 -7.14 -10.79 -20.01
N VAL A 79 -8.06 -9.84 -20.03
CA VAL A 79 -8.06 -8.68 -19.13
C VAL A 79 -8.89 -9.01 -17.91
N THR A 80 -8.29 -8.91 -16.72
CA THR A 80 -8.99 -9.17 -15.47
C THR A 80 -10.13 -8.14 -15.25
N PRO A 81 -11.23 -8.54 -14.57
CA PRO A 81 -12.25 -7.58 -14.19
C PRO A 81 -11.69 -6.45 -13.29
N ASN A 82 -12.27 -5.26 -13.38
CA ASN A 82 -11.91 -4.10 -12.57
C ASN A 82 -12.63 -4.05 -11.20
N ASN A 83 -13.44 -5.04 -10.88
CA ASN A 83 -14.29 -5.12 -9.69
C ASN A 83 -14.06 -6.42 -8.89
N LEU A 84 -12.84 -6.93 -8.90
CA LEU A 84 -12.47 -8.09 -8.08
C LEU A 84 -12.67 -7.79 -6.60
N SER A 85 -13.06 -8.79 -5.83
CA SER A 85 -13.09 -8.70 -4.36
C SER A 85 -11.67 -8.60 -3.80
N ASN A 86 -11.51 -8.00 -2.62
CA ASN A 86 -10.21 -7.92 -1.97
C ASN A 86 -9.63 -9.32 -1.69
N GLY A 87 -8.34 -9.48 -1.95
CA GLY A 87 -7.63 -10.74 -1.71
C GLY A 87 -6.99 -11.35 -2.95
N VAL A 88 -6.61 -12.61 -2.83
CA VAL A 88 -5.94 -13.38 -3.89
C VAL A 88 -6.94 -13.94 -4.87
N HIS A 89 -6.61 -13.88 -6.15
CA HIS A 89 -7.36 -14.47 -7.25
C HIS A 89 -6.42 -15.33 -8.10
N ASN A 90 -6.79 -16.60 -8.27
CA ASN A 90 -6.00 -17.59 -9.01
C ASN A 90 -6.55 -17.73 -10.43
N TYR A 91 -5.76 -17.34 -11.40
CA TYR A 91 -6.07 -17.51 -12.81
C TYR A 91 -5.32 -18.70 -13.39
N THR A 92 -5.99 -19.48 -14.21
CA THR A 92 -5.40 -20.56 -15.00
C THR A 92 -5.90 -20.47 -16.44
N SER A 93 -5.14 -21.03 -17.36
CA SER A 93 -5.54 -21.15 -18.77
C SER A 93 -5.43 -22.59 -19.26
N LYS A 94 -6.17 -22.92 -20.31
CA LYS A 94 -6.13 -24.21 -20.99
C LYS A 94 -6.33 -24.02 -22.49
N ILE A 95 -5.59 -24.75 -23.30
CA ILE A 95 -5.63 -24.64 -24.75
C ILE A 95 -6.41 -25.83 -25.32
N GLU A 96 -7.28 -25.55 -26.29
CA GLU A 96 -7.92 -26.53 -27.17
C GLU A 96 -7.43 -26.28 -28.60
N SER A 97 -6.84 -27.28 -29.22
CA SER A 97 -6.46 -27.16 -30.64
C SER A 97 -7.67 -27.06 -31.55
N ALA A 98 -7.50 -26.53 -32.75
CA ALA A 98 -8.56 -26.50 -33.77
C ALA A 98 -9.12 -27.89 -34.11
N ALA A 99 -8.34 -28.95 -33.85
CA ALA A 99 -8.77 -30.35 -34.02
C ALA A 99 -9.54 -30.89 -32.79
N GLY A 100 -9.76 -30.09 -31.73
CA GLY A 100 -10.45 -30.50 -30.51
C GLY A 100 -9.59 -31.22 -29.48
N CYS A 101 -8.25 -31.23 -29.63
CA CYS A 101 -7.35 -31.79 -28.63
C CYS A 101 -7.09 -30.80 -27.50
N TRP A 102 -7.21 -31.27 -26.24
CA TRP A 102 -6.99 -30.45 -25.06
C TRP A 102 -5.57 -30.58 -24.52
N GLY A 103 -4.93 -29.46 -24.25
CA GLY A 103 -3.70 -29.39 -23.47
C GLY A 103 -3.95 -29.55 -21.97
N ASP A 104 -2.90 -29.48 -21.17
CA ASP A 104 -2.99 -29.44 -19.72
C ASP A 104 -3.41 -28.06 -19.20
N LEU A 105 -3.92 -28.01 -17.96
CA LEU A 105 -4.20 -26.76 -17.27
C LEU A 105 -2.87 -26.10 -16.86
N SER A 106 -2.74 -24.79 -17.04
CA SER A 106 -1.57 -24.05 -16.58
C SER A 106 -1.42 -24.06 -15.07
N ASP A 107 -0.22 -23.76 -14.58
CA ASP A 107 -0.05 -23.40 -13.17
C ASP A 107 -0.86 -22.15 -12.84
N PRO A 108 -1.32 -22.00 -11.57
CA PRO A 108 -2.07 -20.81 -11.16
C PRO A 108 -1.21 -19.55 -11.18
N PHE A 109 -1.69 -18.53 -11.89
CA PHE A 109 -1.14 -17.17 -11.83
C PHE A 109 -1.94 -16.34 -10.82
N GLN A 110 -1.26 -15.79 -9.82
CA GLN A 110 -1.90 -15.09 -8.72
C GLN A 110 -1.94 -13.59 -8.94
N VAL A 111 -3.14 -13.02 -8.80
CA VAL A 111 -3.39 -11.58 -8.79
C VAL A 111 -3.96 -11.22 -7.43
N TYR A 112 -3.42 -10.21 -6.77
CA TYR A 112 -3.93 -9.74 -5.48
C TYR A 112 -4.68 -8.42 -5.65
N GLN A 113 -5.97 -8.40 -5.31
CA GLN A 113 -6.76 -7.18 -5.25
C GLN A 113 -6.57 -6.49 -3.91
N LEU A 114 -5.97 -5.30 -3.91
CA LEU A 114 -5.81 -4.47 -2.73
C LEU A 114 -7.14 -3.81 -2.33
N PRO A 115 -7.39 -3.58 -1.03
CA PRO A 115 -8.60 -2.93 -0.59
C PRO A 115 -8.67 -1.46 -1.04
N SER A 116 -9.87 -0.97 -1.29
CA SER A 116 -10.15 0.46 -1.43
C SER A 116 -9.83 1.17 -0.13
N LYS A 117 -9.39 2.43 -0.23
CA LYS A 117 -9.03 3.20 0.96
C LYS A 117 -9.56 4.63 0.89
N THR A 118 -9.73 5.21 2.07
CA THR A 118 -9.98 6.64 2.26
C THR A 118 -8.96 7.20 3.24
N LEU A 119 -8.72 8.50 3.22
CA LEU A 119 -7.79 9.20 4.09
C LEU A 119 -8.51 10.33 4.83
N ALA A 120 -8.38 10.35 6.16
CA ALA A 120 -8.88 11.41 7.01
C ALA A 120 -7.75 12.08 7.79
N LEU A 121 -7.87 13.39 8.02
CA LEU A 121 -6.94 14.17 8.82
C LEU A 121 -7.61 14.65 10.10
N THR A 122 -6.88 14.60 11.21
CA THR A 122 -7.28 15.18 12.49
C THR A 122 -6.08 15.86 13.14
N ALA A 123 -6.30 16.87 13.99
CA ALA A 123 -5.24 17.47 14.78
C ALA A 123 -5.57 17.34 16.28
N ASN A 124 -4.55 17.05 17.10
CA ASN A 124 -4.72 16.98 18.55
C ASN A 124 -4.96 18.37 19.16
N ASN A 125 -4.37 19.43 18.56
CA ASN A 125 -4.54 20.82 18.96
C ASN A 125 -4.90 21.65 17.73
N ALA A 126 -6.05 22.30 17.73
CA ALA A 126 -6.46 23.20 16.64
C ALA A 126 -5.66 24.52 16.66
N SER A 127 -5.03 24.87 17.79
CA SER A 127 -4.17 26.04 17.93
C SER A 127 -3.15 25.86 19.04
N TYR A 128 -2.04 26.60 18.93
CA TYR A 128 -1.05 26.74 20.00
C TYR A 128 -0.33 28.09 19.90
N CYS A 129 0.37 28.50 20.98
CA CYS A 129 1.12 29.74 21.04
C CYS A 129 2.54 29.54 20.46
N GLY A 130 2.94 30.36 19.50
CA GLY A 130 4.23 30.30 18.81
C GLY A 130 5.42 30.87 19.59
N ASP A 131 5.29 31.18 20.88
CA ASP A 131 6.38 31.68 21.71
C ASP A 131 7.22 30.57 22.36
N ASN A 132 6.77 29.35 22.30
CA ASN A 132 7.39 28.19 22.95
C ASN A 132 7.58 27.04 21.97
N THR A 133 8.83 26.70 21.70
CA THR A 133 9.21 25.57 20.82
C THR A 133 8.80 24.19 21.35
N LEU A 134 8.39 24.11 22.64
CA LEU A 134 7.86 22.88 23.22
C LEU A 134 6.38 22.66 22.88
N LEU A 135 5.69 23.69 22.40
CA LEU A 135 4.29 23.58 21.94
C LEU A 135 4.25 23.16 20.48
N SER A 136 3.35 22.26 20.19
CA SER A 136 3.17 21.70 18.86
C SER A 136 1.73 21.25 18.64
N SER A 137 1.41 20.99 17.37
CA SER A 137 0.21 20.26 16.99
C SER A 137 0.60 19.04 16.19
N ILE A 138 0.02 17.88 16.53
CA ILE A 138 0.19 16.64 15.78
C ILE A 138 -1.02 16.47 14.87
N ILE A 139 -0.77 16.53 13.58
CA ILE A 139 -1.75 16.21 12.55
C ILE A 139 -1.63 14.74 12.23
N THR A 140 -2.70 13.97 12.45
CA THR A 140 -2.76 12.54 12.22
C THR A 140 -3.52 12.26 10.93
N ALA A 141 -2.87 11.56 10.01
CA ALA A 141 -3.46 10.98 8.80
C ALA A 141 -3.84 9.54 9.11
N THR A 142 -5.13 9.20 8.98
CA THR A 142 -5.65 7.84 9.21
C THR A 142 -6.26 7.30 7.93
N THR A 143 -5.71 6.18 7.47
CA THR A 143 -6.20 5.45 6.29
C THR A 143 -7.21 4.37 6.73
N THR A 144 -8.36 4.34 6.08
CA THR A 144 -9.45 3.36 6.32
C THR A 144 -9.78 2.64 5.01
N PRO A 145 -9.98 1.32 5.03
CA PRO A 145 -9.87 0.42 6.16
C PRO A 145 -8.40 0.19 6.55
N GLY A 146 -8.14 0.17 7.87
CA GLY A 146 -6.82 -0.13 8.44
C GLY A 146 -6.52 -1.64 8.46
N GLN A 147 -6.88 -2.37 7.40
CA GLN A 147 -6.62 -3.80 7.30
C GLN A 147 -5.12 -4.06 7.18
N ALA A 148 -4.68 -5.23 7.67
CA ALA A 148 -3.35 -5.71 7.39
C ALA A 148 -3.15 -5.87 5.88
N LEU A 149 -2.11 -5.25 5.36
CA LEU A 149 -1.74 -5.38 3.95
C LEU A 149 -1.06 -6.74 3.73
N PRO A 150 -1.08 -7.26 2.49
CA PRO A 150 -0.29 -8.44 2.16
C PRO A 150 1.21 -8.12 2.33
N ASP A 151 1.99 -9.16 2.54
CA ASP A 151 3.44 -9.03 2.67
C ASP A 151 4.02 -8.23 1.50
N GLY A 152 4.95 -7.33 1.81
CA GLY A 152 5.64 -6.54 0.81
C GLY A 152 4.84 -5.37 0.21
N ILE A 153 3.69 -5.03 0.77
CA ILE A 153 2.96 -3.80 0.46
C ILE A 153 2.93 -2.90 1.69
N GLU A 154 3.21 -1.62 1.49
CA GLU A 154 3.24 -0.58 2.52
C GLU A 154 2.42 0.63 2.06
N TYR A 155 2.10 1.51 3.02
CA TYR A 155 1.57 2.84 2.72
C TYR A 155 2.71 3.83 2.51
N GLN A 156 2.52 4.77 1.61
CA GLN A 156 3.36 5.96 1.47
C GLN A 156 2.47 7.19 1.57
N TYR A 157 2.82 8.09 2.50
CA TYR A 157 2.14 9.37 2.67
C TYR A 157 2.95 10.49 2.04
N VAL A 158 2.24 11.46 1.47
CA VAL A 158 2.82 12.71 0.96
C VAL A 158 2.04 13.86 1.57
N TRP A 159 2.70 14.66 2.38
CA TRP A 159 2.13 15.82 3.04
C TRP A 159 2.29 17.09 2.20
N SER A 160 1.32 17.98 2.33
CA SER A 160 1.40 19.36 1.83
C SER A 160 0.77 20.31 2.85
N ALA A 161 1.22 21.57 2.86
CA ALA A 161 0.64 22.59 3.71
C ALA A 161 0.67 23.95 3.05
N THR A 162 -0.27 24.81 3.45
CA THR A 162 -0.23 26.25 3.17
C THR A 162 -0.17 27.03 4.48
N LYS A 163 0.49 28.19 4.46
CA LYS A 163 0.45 29.18 5.54
C LYS A 163 -0.23 30.43 5.03
N ASN A 164 -1.35 30.81 5.64
CA ASN A 164 -2.17 31.94 5.21
C ASN A 164 -2.49 31.92 3.69
N GLY A 165 -2.77 30.71 3.16
CA GLY A 165 -3.05 30.48 1.75
C GLY A 165 -1.83 30.31 0.83
N THR A 166 -0.61 30.55 1.31
CA THR A 166 0.62 30.39 0.51
C THR A 166 1.25 29.03 0.79
N ALA A 167 1.64 28.31 -0.25
CA ALA A 167 2.26 26.98 -0.12
C ALA A 167 3.56 27.05 0.72
N VAL A 168 3.72 26.07 1.61
CA VAL A 168 4.94 25.91 2.43
C VAL A 168 5.84 24.87 1.77
N SER A 169 7.05 25.28 1.42
CA SER A 169 8.07 24.40 0.86
C SER A 169 9.48 24.92 1.26
N PRO A 170 10.33 24.06 1.84
CA PRO A 170 10.05 22.67 2.27
C PRO A 170 9.23 22.61 3.57
N LEU A 171 8.49 21.52 3.77
CA LEU A 171 7.73 21.28 5.00
C LEU A 171 8.61 21.11 6.24
N SER A 172 9.87 20.68 6.06
CA SER A 172 10.85 20.57 7.14
C SER A 172 11.14 21.89 7.86
N GLY A 173 10.78 23.03 7.26
CA GLY A 173 10.87 24.34 7.90
C GLY A 173 9.76 24.62 8.93
N ILE A 174 8.71 23.82 8.99
CA ILE A 174 7.60 23.99 9.92
C ILE A 174 7.36 22.77 10.82
N GLY A 175 7.98 21.61 10.52
CA GLY A 175 7.80 20.37 11.27
C GLY A 175 8.36 19.17 10.56
N SER A 176 7.91 17.98 10.98
CA SER A 176 8.34 16.71 10.38
C SER A 176 7.23 15.67 10.44
N ASP A 177 7.21 14.76 9.47
CA ASP A 177 6.41 13.55 9.57
C ASP A 177 7.16 12.45 10.35
N ASP A 178 6.45 11.44 10.79
CA ASP A 178 7.02 10.30 11.52
C ASP A 178 7.52 9.19 10.58
N ALA A 179 7.43 9.40 9.26
CA ALA A 179 7.80 8.46 8.20
C ALA A 179 7.14 7.07 8.35
N SER A 180 6.04 6.98 9.11
CA SER A 180 5.29 5.74 9.31
C SER A 180 4.68 5.27 8.00
N LYS A 181 4.82 3.96 7.73
CA LYS A 181 4.28 3.28 6.55
C LYS A 181 3.07 2.39 6.87
N THR A 182 2.48 2.60 8.05
CA THR A 182 1.27 1.90 8.51
C THR A 182 0.00 2.67 8.10
N ALA A 183 -1.17 2.20 8.51
CA ALA A 183 -2.44 2.89 8.25
C ALA A 183 -2.54 4.27 8.94
N VAL A 184 -1.59 4.61 9.80
CA VAL A 184 -1.51 5.90 10.49
C VAL A 184 -0.14 6.51 10.27
N ASN A 185 -0.12 7.78 9.85
CA ASN A 185 1.08 8.60 9.75
C ASN A 185 0.81 9.96 10.42
N LYS A 186 1.84 10.58 10.99
CA LYS A 186 1.70 11.81 11.77
C LYS A 186 2.67 12.87 11.28
N PHE A 187 2.17 14.09 11.14
CA PHE A 187 2.99 15.28 10.95
C PHE A 187 2.97 16.12 12.22
N THR A 188 4.13 16.40 12.78
CA THR A 188 4.28 17.29 13.94
C THR A 188 4.60 18.69 13.47
N LEU A 189 3.64 19.60 13.61
CA LEU A 189 3.84 21.04 13.41
C LEU A 189 4.41 21.65 14.69
N ASN A 190 5.65 22.17 14.65
CA ASN A 190 6.36 22.74 15.80
C ASN A 190 6.97 24.11 15.51
N THR A 191 6.47 24.81 14.49
CA THR A 191 6.93 26.14 14.12
C THR A 191 6.47 27.21 15.12
N THR A 192 7.30 28.23 15.34
CA THR A 192 6.95 29.43 16.12
C THR A 192 6.36 30.55 15.25
N GLY A 193 6.35 30.36 13.94
CA GLY A 193 5.84 31.34 12.99
C GLY A 193 4.31 31.45 13.03
N ALA A 194 3.78 32.53 13.60
CA ALA A 194 2.35 32.79 13.68
C ALA A 194 1.67 32.75 12.31
N GLY A 195 0.47 32.18 12.26
CA GLY A 195 -0.34 32.06 11.04
C GLY A 195 -1.32 30.90 11.09
N SER A 196 -2.18 30.81 10.09
CA SER A 196 -3.07 29.69 9.86
C SER A 196 -2.41 28.70 8.91
N TYR A 197 -2.17 27.49 9.38
CA TYR A 197 -1.60 26.38 8.61
C TYR A 197 -2.69 25.40 8.21
N VAL A 198 -2.85 25.18 6.90
CA VAL A 198 -3.82 24.23 6.36
C VAL A 198 -3.06 23.06 5.76
N PHE A 199 -3.26 21.87 6.33
CA PHE A 199 -2.62 20.63 5.92
C PHE A 199 -3.51 19.81 5.01
N ASN A 200 -2.89 19.18 4.04
CA ASN A 200 -3.47 18.10 3.25
C ASN A 200 -2.46 16.94 3.14
N ALA A 201 -2.94 15.75 2.87
CA ALA A 201 -2.12 14.59 2.63
C ALA A 201 -2.72 13.71 1.54
N THR A 202 -1.86 12.99 0.86
CA THR A 202 -2.23 11.87 -0.02
C THR A 202 -1.60 10.59 0.51
N VAL A 203 -2.24 9.45 0.26
CA VAL A 203 -1.73 8.12 0.60
C VAL A 203 -1.84 7.21 -0.60
N LYS A 204 -0.78 6.44 -0.87
CA LYS A 204 -0.76 5.39 -1.90
C LYS A 204 -0.14 4.11 -1.38
N TYR A 205 -0.42 3.00 -2.04
CA TYR A 205 0.33 1.76 -1.84
C TYR A 205 1.67 1.83 -2.57
N ILE A 206 2.69 1.23 -1.97
CA ILE A 206 3.98 0.98 -2.59
C ILE A 206 4.43 -0.46 -2.32
N THR A 207 5.25 -1.01 -3.19
CA THR A 207 5.95 -2.26 -2.93
C THR A 207 7.21 -1.99 -2.10
N THR A 208 7.51 -2.90 -1.16
CA THR A 208 8.83 -2.90 -0.50
C THR A 208 9.93 -3.29 -1.49
N ALA A 209 11.18 -2.99 -1.15
CA ALA A 209 12.32 -3.34 -2.01
C ALA A 209 12.47 -4.86 -2.27
N ALA A 210 11.98 -5.70 -1.36
CA ALA A 210 12.02 -7.16 -1.50
C ALA A 210 10.88 -7.70 -2.38
N ASN A 211 9.83 -6.93 -2.61
CA ASN A 211 8.67 -7.36 -3.40
C ASN A 211 8.82 -6.90 -4.85
N THR A 212 9.06 -7.84 -5.74
CA THR A 212 9.22 -7.62 -7.19
C THR A 212 7.90 -7.61 -7.96
N GLY A 213 6.76 -7.81 -7.27
CA GLY A 213 5.43 -7.76 -7.87
C GLY A 213 5.09 -6.39 -8.43
N VAL A 214 4.28 -6.38 -9.48
CA VAL A 214 3.89 -5.15 -10.18
C VAL A 214 2.60 -4.60 -9.57
N LEU A 215 2.64 -3.33 -9.15
CA LEU A 215 1.45 -2.61 -8.72
C LEU A 215 0.77 -1.98 -9.94
N LYS A 216 -0.40 -2.51 -10.32
CA LYS A 216 -1.25 -1.98 -11.40
C LYS A 216 -2.29 -1.07 -10.81
N SER A 217 -2.38 0.12 -11.35
CA SER A 217 -3.45 1.06 -11.00
C SER A 217 -4.40 1.21 -12.18
N GLY A 218 -5.68 1.45 -11.89
CA GLY A 218 -6.60 2.01 -12.87
C GLY A 218 -6.21 3.44 -13.23
N ASP A 219 -7.14 4.24 -13.72
CA ASP A 219 -6.92 5.65 -14.10
C ASP A 219 -6.41 6.55 -12.97
N ASN A 220 -6.45 6.08 -11.72
CA ASN A 220 -6.09 6.78 -10.50
C ASN A 220 -4.63 6.57 -10.05
N LYS A 221 -3.66 6.65 -10.94
CA LYS A 221 -2.21 6.81 -10.64
C LYS A 221 -1.69 6.07 -9.40
N GLY A 222 -1.79 4.75 -9.35
CA GLY A 222 -1.17 3.95 -8.31
C GLY A 222 -1.95 3.88 -7.00
N CYS A 223 -3.28 3.86 -7.05
CA CYS A 223 -4.10 3.76 -5.85
C CYS A 223 -3.97 4.97 -4.91
N GLU A 224 -3.56 6.11 -5.44
CA GLU A 224 -3.42 7.32 -4.63
C GLU A 224 -4.80 7.86 -4.24
N VAL A 225 -4.95 8.23 -2.97
CA VAL A 225 -6.14 8.86 -2.42
C VAL A 225 -5.73 10.09 -1.63
N SER A 226 -6.39 11.21 -1.88
CA SER A 226 -6.24 12.43 -1.10
C SER A 226 -7.15 12.42 0.13
N ALA A 227 -6.76 13.16 1.16
CA ALA A 227 -7.62 13.36 2.32
C ALA A 227 -8.96 13.97 1.91
N THR A 228 -10.04 13.48 2.53
CA THR A 228 -11.42 13.95 2.24
C THR A 228 -11.67 15.38 2.68
N ALA A 229 -10.89 15.87 3.65
CA ALA A 229 -10.90 17.22 4.13
C ALA A 229 -9.50 17.67 4.59
N THR A 230 -9.21 18.95 4.49
CA THR A 230 -7.99 19.54 5.02
C THR A 230 -8.09 19.75 6.53
N GLN A 231 -6.94 19.78 7.22
CA GLN A 231 -6.85 20.06 8.64
C GLN A 231 -6.17 21.40 8.88
N THR A 232 -6.84 22.29 9.60
CA THR A 232 -6.30 23.62 9.94
C THR A 232 -5.75 23.64 11.37
N VAL A 233 -4.57 24.25 11.53
CA VAL A 233 -3.96 24.55 12.83
C VAL A 233 -3.54 26.03 12.84
N THR A 234 -3.91 26.76 13.90
CA THR A 234 -3.55 28.17 14.06
C THR A 234 -2.40 28.33 15.07
N VAL A 235 -1.30 28.92 14.62
CA VAL A 235 -0.21 29.34 15.50
C VAL A 235 -0.42 30.80 15.84
N THR A 236 -0.71 31.09 17.12
CA THR A 236 -0.95 32.46 17.61
C THR A 236 0.36 33.16 17.97
N PRO A 237 0.50 34.47 17.74
CA PRO A 237 1.70 35.19 18.15
C PRO A 237 1.76 35.31 19.67
N LYS A 238 2.98 35.50 20.19
CA LYS A 238 3.19 35.83 21.60
C LYS A 238 2.51 37.16 21.93
N PRO A 239 1.76 37.26 23.05
CA PRO A 239 1.23 38.54 23.52
C PRO A 239 2.36 39.53 23.80
N VAL A 240 2.13 40.82 23.49
CA VAL A 240 3.08 41.90 23.81
C VAL A 240 3.11 42.10 25.33
N LYS A 241 4.31 42.36 25.86
CA LYS A 241 4.49 42.69 27.28
C LYS A 241 3.69 43.97 27.58
N PRO A 242 2.77 43.97 28.56
CA PRO A 242 2.06 45.16 28.91
C PRO A 242 3.00 46.23 29.51
N THR A 243 2.76 47.51 29.17
CA THR A 243 3.46 48.65 29.78
C THR A 243 2.53 49.27 30.84
N ILE A 244 3.06 49.43 32.04
CA ILE A 244 2.34 50.10 33.14
C ILE A 244 2.76 51.57 33.11
N VAL A 245 1.79 52.47 32.99
CA VAL A 245 2.00 53.93 33.06
C VAL A 245 1.24 54.51 34.28
N ILE A 246 1.82 55.52 34.92
CA ILE A 246 1.16 56.28 35.99
C ILE A 246 0.33 57.36 35.31
N GLN A 247 -0.96 57.49 35.67
CA GLN A 247 -1.81 58.60 35.28
C GLN A 247 -1.64 59.76 36.23
#